data_dabceecca22294d8233be585b2600966
#
_entry.id   dabceecca22294d8233be585b2600966
#
_cell.length_a   1.000
_cell.length_b   1.000
_cell.length_c   1.000
_cell.angle_alpha   90.00
_cell.angle_beta   90.00
_cell.angle_gamma   90.00
#
_symmetry.space_group_name_H-M   'P 1'
#
loop_
_entity.id
_entity.type
_entity.pdbx_description
1 polymer ?
#
loop_
_entity_poly.entity_id
_entity_poly.type
_entity_poly.pdbx_seq_one_letter_code
_entity_poly.pdbx_strand_id
1 'polypeptide(L)'
;EKNLGKQNLRNFSIAVSGGVDSLALTFLAKCHSIKKNRDHLYFTVDHKLRSTSTIEAIKTKKQLKKFGIICNILTWKNNRTFSNLQAKARENRYNLIFEKSLKNKINLVLTAHQKNDLYENFFIRLLRGSGLKGLSSFHNNKSKINKNKNVYVLRPLLNISRKDLIYITTNTFKFNIEDPTNENDYYLRIKIRKLINNLNNYGLSFEKFYTTLENLNKSNQAIEFYVEKNIQDNSKIINNKKSVIINKNFFDQPNEIVFRSISKLIHELGNKKNYARGKKILGLISNINSTKNFKKRSLSGCIFEKVNKSIVISREN
;
A
#
# COMPACT_ATOMS: atom_id res chain seq x y z
N GLU A 1 13.38 -9.67 13.77
CA GLU A 1 13.91 -10.71 12.84
C GLU A 1 12.81 -11.67 12.39
N LYS A 2 11.93 -12.17 13.27
CA LYS A 2 10.84 -13.12 12.90
C LYS A 2 9.95 -12.59 11.77
N ASN A 3 9.68 -11.28 11.72
CA ASN A 3 8.87 -10.64 10.68
C ASN A 3 9.58 -10.46 9.33
N LEU A 4 10.86 -10.74 9.26
CA LEU A 4 11.68 -10.58 8.07
C LEU A 4 11.76 -11.87 7.22
N GLY A 5 11.26 -12.99 7.77
CA GLY A 5 11.27 -14.31 7.11
C GLY A 5 12.69 -14.89 6.94
N LYS A 6 12.76 -16.16 6.53
CA LYS A 6 14.03 -16.88 6.30
C LYS A 6 14.80 -16.41 5.05
N GLN A 7 14.30 -15.38 4.33
CA GLN A 7 15.07 -14.80 3.22
C GLN A 7 16.31 -14.12 3.79
N ASN A 8 17.48 -14.46 3.25
CA ASN A 8 18.73 -13.73 3.46
C ASN A 8 18.51 -12.27 3.09
N LEU A 9 17.97 -11.49 4.04
CA LEU A 9 17.74 -10.07 3.84
C LEU A 9 19.11 -9.42 3.72
N ARG A 10 19.47 -9.16 2.48
CA ARG A 10 20.59 -8.31 2.13
C ARG A 10 20.32 -6.90 2.71
N ASN A 11 20.90 -5.88 2.23
CA ASN A 11 20.69 -4.52 2.68
C ASN A 11 19.25 -4.03 2.38
N PHE A 12 18.72 -3.15 3.23
CA PHE A 12 17.42 -2.52 3.05
C PHE A 12 17.50 -1.02 3.34
N SER A 13 16.51 -0.29 2.88
CA SER A 13 16.38 1.14 3.15
C SER A 13 15.31 1.38 4.21
N ILE A 14 15.48 2.43 5.01
CA ILE A 14 14.56 2.83 6.06
C ILE A 14 14.00 4.21 5.74
N ALA A 15 12.67 4.35 5.77
CA ALA A 15 11.97 5.62 5.67
C ALA A 15 11.88 6.27 7.05
N VAL A 16 12.60 7.37 7.25
CA VAL A 16 12.68 8.09 8.52
C VAL A 16 11.88 9.39 8.42
N SER A 17 10.87 9.58 9.28
CA SER A 17 10.09 10.82 9.34
C SER A 17 10.48 11.75 10.49
N GLY A 18 11.31 11.27 11.42
CA GLY A 18 11.65 11.99 12.65
C GLY A 18 10.65 11.78 13.80
N GLY A 19 9.47 11.21 13.53
CA GLY A 19 8.50 10.88 14.58
C GLY A 19 8.90 9.61 15.34
N VAL A 20 8.27 9.40 16.51
CA VAL A 20 8.56 8.32 17.46
C VAL A 20 8.70 6.95 16.78
N ASP A 21 7.68 6.52 16.04
CA ASP A 21 7.65 5.18 15.44
C ASP A 21 8.81 4.98 14.45
N SER A 22 9.12 6.02 13.66
CA SER A 22 10.19 5.96 12.66
C SER A 22 11.58 5.99 13.29
N LEU A 23 11.76 6.69 14.40
CA LEU A 23 13.03 6.70 15.15
C LEU A 23 13.25 5.34 15.83
N ALA A 24 12.21 4.75 16.45
CA ALA A 24 12.29 3.41 17.01
C ALA A 24 12.71 2.37 15.94
N LEU A 25 12.08 2.41 14.75
CA LEU A 25 12.48 1.54 13.63
C LEU A 25 13.93 1.77 13.22
N THR A 26 14.36 3.04 13.18
CA THR A 26 15.73 3.42 12.80
C THR A 26 16.75 2.85 13.77
N PHE A 27 16.48 2.93 15.07
CA PHE A 27 17.33 2.34 16.11
C PHE A 27 17.42 0.82 15.97
N LEU A 28 16.27 0.12 15.85
CA LEU A 28 16.23 -1.33 15.65
C LEU A 28 16.97 -1.77 14.39
N ALA A 29 16.86 -0.99 13.32
CA ALA A 29 17.59 -1.23 12.08
C ALA A 29 19.09 -1.04 12.26
N LYS A 30 19.54 -0.08 13.06
CA LYS A 30 20.96 0.11 13.40
C LYS A 30 21.49 -1.05 14.23
N CYS A 31 20.75 -1.52 15.23
CA CYS A 31 21.11 -2.73 16.00
C CYS A 31 21.25 -3.96 15.09
N HIS A 32 20.33 -4.12 14.12
CA HIS A 32 20.39 -5.19 13.13
C HIS A 32 21.63 -5.05 12.23
N SER A 33 21.95 -3.82 11.79
CA SER A 33 23.15 -3.50 11.00
C SER A 33 24.42 -3.98 11.70
N ILE A 34 24.58 -3.60 12.98
CA ILE A 34 25.75 -3.99 13.80
C ILE A 34 25.79 -5.51 13.99
N LYS A 35 24.67 -6.12 14.42
CA LYS A 35 24.58 -7.57 14.69
C LYS A 35 24.88 -8.43 13.46
N LYS A 36 24.51 -7.98 12.26
CA LYS A 36 24.65 -8.74 11.02
C LYS A 36 25.81 -8.29 10.13
N ASN A 37 26.58 -7.28 10.58
CA ASN A 37 27.64 -6.63 9.81
C ASN A 37 27.14 -6.24 8.39
N ARG A 38 26.10 -5.39 8.34
CA ARG A 38 25.44 -4.99 7.09
C ARG A 38 25.13 -3.50 7.08
N ASP A 39 25.27 -2.88 5.92
CA ASP A 39 24.95 -1.47 5.73
C ASP A 39 23.52 -1.30 5.25
N HIS A 40 22.74 -0.52 6.02
CA HIS A 40 21.41 -0.09 5.65
C HIS A 40 21.40 1.38 5.27
N LEU A 41 20.47 1.78 4.39
CA LEU A 41 20.32 3.16 3.98
C LEU A 41 19.15 3.82 4.73
N TYR A 42 19.40 5.03 5.21
CA TYR A 42 18.39 5.80 5.93
C TYR A 42 18.04 7.05 5.14
N PHE A 43 16.76 7.24 4.86
CA PHE A 43 16.25 8.37 4.09
C PHE A 43 15.18 9.14 4.85
N THR A 44 15.33 10.44 4.97
CA THR A 44 14.27 11.37 5.34
C THR A 44 13.87 12.20 4.13
N VAL A 45 12.60 12.58 4.03
CA VAL A 45 12.10 13.36 2.90
C VAL A 45 11.65 14.74 3.38
N ASP A 46 12.32 15.75 2.88
CA ASP A 46 11.88 17.14 3.01
C ASP A 46 10.82 17.42 1.94
N HIS A 47 9.57 17.54 2.38
CA HIS A 47 8.43 17.78 1.49
C HIS A 47 8.26 19.23 1.08
N LYS A 48 8.91 20.17 1.77
CA LYS A 48 8.74 21.62 1.59
C LYS A 48 7.28 22.10 1.61
N LEU A 49 6.44 21.41 2.38
CA LEU A 49 5.02 21.76 2.53
C LEU A 49 4.74 22.75 3.65
N ARG A 50 5.64 22.81 4.62
CA ARG A 50 5.64 23.72 5.76
C ARG A 50 6.97 24.44 5.82
N SER A 51 6.99 25.64 6.36
CA SER A 51 8.23 26.40 6.58
C SER A 51 9.23 25.63 7.46
N THR A 52 8.73 24.81 8.40
CA THR A 52 9.55 24.02 9.33
C THR A 52 10.08 22.71 8.74
N SER A 53 9.56 22.21 7.62
CA SER A 53 9.87 20.84 7.13
C SER A 53 11.36 20.63 6.84
N THR A 54 12.04 21.64 6.29
CA THR A 54 13.50 21.57 6.05
C THR A 54 14.28 21.52 7.36
N ILE A 55 13.88 22.34 8.35
CA ILE A 55 14.51 22.38 9.68
C ILE A 55 14.32 21.03 10.38
N GLU A 56 13.12 20.46 10.32
CA GLU A 56 12.81 19.14 10.89
C GLU A 56 13.66 18.03 10.28
N ALA A 57 13.83 18.01 8.96
CA ALA A 57 14.68 17.06 8.27
C ALA A 57 16.16 17.19 8.67
N ILE A 58 16.67 18.43 8.80
CA ILE A 58 18.04 18.71 9.24
C ILE A 58 18.25 18.29 10.70
N LYS A 59 17.30 18.63 11.60
CA LYS A 59 17.34 18.22 13.01
C LYS A 59 17.37 16.69 13.13
N THR A 60 16.51 15.98 12.39
CA THR A 60 16.49 14.52 12.36
C THR A 60 17.83 13.95 11.90
N LYS A 61 18.38 14.45 10.79
CA LYS A 61 19.71 14.03 10.31
C LYS A 61 20.82 14.27 11.35
N LYS A 62 20.84 15.45 11.96
CA LYS A 62 21.83 15.82 12.98
C LYS A 62 21.74 14.91 14.21
N GLN A 63 20.54 14.61 14.66
CA GLN A 63 20.33 13.74 15.81
C GLN A 63 20.76 12.29 15.51
N LEU A 64 20.42 11.75 14.35
CA LEU A 64 20.81 10.40 13.95
C LEU A 64 22.35 10.25 13.80
N LYS A 65 23.02 11.29 13.33
CA LYS A 65 24.50 11.30 13.24
C LYS A 65 25.18 11.04 14.58
N LYS A 66 24.62 11.49 15.70
CA LYS A 66 25.16 11.24 17.06
C LYS A 66 25.20 9.74 17.42
N PHE A 67 24.36 8.93 16.76
CA PHE A 67 24.28 7.46 16.94
C PHE A 67 24.99 6.69 15.80
N GLY A 68 25.85 7.36 15.05
CA GLY A 68 26.55 6.74 13.92
C GLY A 68 25.59 6.30 12.77
N ILE A 69 24.45 6.99 12.61
CA ILE A 69 23.47 6.70 11.55
C ILE A 69 23.53 7.82 10.51
N ILE A 70 23.99 7.47 9.30
CA ILE A 70 24.07 8.41 8.19
C ILE A 70 22.72 8.46 7.49
N CYS A 71 21.93 9.51 7.75
CA CYS A 71 20.63 9.72 7.14
C CYS A 71 20.73 10.73 5.98
N ASN A 72 20.25 10.36 4.79
CA ASN A 72 20.23 11.22 3.62
C ASN A 72 18.87 11.94 3.50
N ILE A 73 18.92 13.26 3.30
CA ILE A 73 17.73 14.07 3.05
C ILE A 73 17.43 14.03 1.55
N LEU A 74 16.20 13.62 1.19
CA LEU A 74 15.67 13.67 -0.15
C LEU A 74 14.68 14.83 -0.24
N THR A 75 14.91 15.77 -1.14
CA THR A 75 14.06 16.95 -1.27
C THR A 75 13.03 16.78 -2.36
N TRP A 76 11.76 17.01 -2.04
CA TRP A 76 10.72 17.11 -3.04
C TRP A 76 10.70 18.51 -3.65
N LYS A 77 11.10 18.60 -4.92
CA LYS A 77 10.98 19.84 -5.69
C LYS A 77 9.53 19.96 -6.18
N ASN A 78 8.72 20.74 -5.49
CA ASN A 78 7.32 20.97 -5.85
C ASN A 78 7.12 22.43 -6.31
N ASN A 79 6.71 22.61 -7.55
CA ASN A 79 6.40 23.92 -8.14
C ASN A 79 4.90 24.08 -8.46
N ARG A 80 4.00 23.22 -7.95
CA ARG A 80 2.58 23.21 -8.33
C ARG A 80 1.66 23.12 -7.12
N THR A 81 0.55 23.85 -7.17
CA THR A 81 -0.59 23.67 -6.27
C THR A 81 -1.37 22.43 -6.68
N PHE A 82 -1.60 21.51 -5.73
CA PHE A 82 -2.33 20.26 -5.97
C PHE A 82 -3.60 20.21 -5.13
N SER A 83 -4.71 19.86 -5.74
CA SER A 83 -5.83 19.28 -5.01
C SER A 83 -5.37 17.93 -4.40
N ASN A 84 -5.66 17.66 -3.13
CA ASN A 84 -5.15 16.47 -2.39
C ASN A 84 -3.64 16.48 -2.09
N LEU A 85 -3.10 17.60 -1.63
CA LEU A 85 -1.69 17.81 -1.34
C LEU A 85 -1.08 16.70 -0.45
N GLN A 86 -1.78 16.23 0.59
CA GLN A 86 -1.31 15.17 1.49
C GLN A 86 -1.14 13.81 0.79
N ALA A 87 -2.08 13.44 -0.06
CA ALA A 87 -2.00 12.19 -0.81
C ALA A 87 -0.83 12.24 -1.80
N LYS A 88 -0.63 13.38 -2.45
CA LYS A 88 0.46 13.60 -3.40
C LYS A 88 1.82 13.63 -2.70
N ALA A 89 1.91 14.27 -1.55
CA ALA A 89 3.12 14.27 -0.72
C ALA A 89 3.52 12.85 -0.28
N ARG A 90 2.52 12.05 0.15
CA ARG A 90 2.75 10.65 0.51
C ARG A 90 3.26 9.84 -0.69
N GLU A 91 2.67 10.01 -1.87
CA GLU A 91 3.10 9.32 -3.08
C GLU A 91 4.54 9.69 -3.46
N ASN A 92 4.87 10.99 -3.48
CA ASN A 92 6.19 11.47 -3.83
C ASN A 92 7.25 11.04 -2.82
N ARG A 93 6.92 11.01 -1.50
CA ARG A 93 7.80 10.45 -0.47
C ARG A 93 8.26 9.05 -0.85
N TYR A 94 7.31 8.17 -1.16
CA TYR A 94 7.64 6.80 -1.52
C TYR A 94 8.44 6.73 -2.82
N ASN A 95 8.07 7.51 -3.83
CA ASN A 95 8.78 7.51 -5.11
C ASN A 95 10.26 7.93 -4.95
N LEU A 96 10.53 8.99 -4.20
CA LEU A 96 11.90 9.46 -3.95
C LEU A 96 12.73 8.40 -3.22
N ILE A 97 12.18 7.79 -2.17
CA ILE A 97 12.86 6.74 -1.41
C ILE A 97 13.10 5.52 -2.31
N PHE A 98 12.12 5.09 -3.09
CA PHE A 98 12.25 3.93 -3.97
C PHE A 98 13.29 4.15 -5.07
N GLU A 99 13.29 5.31 -5.72
CA GLU A 99 14.27 5.64 -6.75
C GLU A 99 15.68 5.66 -6.18
N LYS A 100 15.86 6.27 -5.01
CA LYS A 100 17.17 6.30 -4.36
C LYS A 100 17.61 4.92 -3.88
N SER A 101 16.69 4.09 -3.37
CA SER A 101 16.98 2.71 -2.97
C SER A 101 17.40 1.86 -4.16
N LEU A 102 16.67 1.93 -5.28
CA LEU A 102 16.99 1.18 -6.49
C LEU A 102 18.33 1.59 -7.11
N LYS A 103 18.68 2.88 -7.08
CA LYS A 103 20.01 3.37 -7.51
C LYS A 103 21.14 2.73 -6.71
N ASN A 104 20.86 2.33 -5.46
CA ASN A 104 21.80 1.60 -4.60
C ASN A 104 21.55 0.08 -4.61
N LYS A 105 20.86 -0.46 -5.63
CA LYS A 105 20.55 -1.89 -5.79
C LYS A 105 19.75 -2.49 -4.62
N ILE A 106 19.01 -1.66 -3.88
CA ILE A 106 18.14 -2.07 -2.77
C ILE A 106 16.69 -2.03 -3.24
N ASN A 107 15.99 -3.15 -3.14
CA ASN A 107 14.59 -3.27 -3.52
C ASN A 107 13.62 -3.44 -2.34
N LEU A 108 14.11 -3.35 -1.11
CA LEU A 108 13.32 -3.47 0.11
C LEU A 108 13.40 -2.18 0.92
N VAL A 109 12.25 -1.59 1.23
CA VAL A 109 12.13 -0.38 2.05
C VAL A 109 11.31 -0.71 3.29
N LEU A 110 11.85 -0.40 4.47
CA LEU A 110 11.17 -0.55 5.75
C LEU A 110 10.43 0.74 6.11
N THR A 111 9.21 0.57 6.63
CA THR A 111 8.39 1.68 7.12
C THR A 111 7.85 1.37 8.52
N ALA A 112 7.73 2.40 9.34
CA ALA A 112 7.42 2.31 10.75
C ALA A 112 5.91 2.26 11.05
N HIS A 113 5.12 1.59 10.20
CA HIS A 113 3.73 1.35 10.50
C HIS A 113 3.62 0.36 11.67
N GLN A 114 2.75 0.65 12.62
CA GLN A 114 2.61 -0.08 13.86
C GLN A 114 1.14 -0.53 14.09
N LYS A 115 0.88 -1.13 15.24
CA LYS A 115 -0.39 -1.77 15.62
C LYS A 115 -1.62 -0.87 15.37
N ASN A 116 -1.58 0.40 15.77
CA ASN A 116 -2.71 1.31 15.60
C ASN A 116 -2.97 1.66 14.12
N ASP A 117 -1.95 1.63 13.26
CA ASP A 117 -2.14 1.87 11.83
C ASP A 117 -3.00 0.79 11.15
N LEU A 118 -2.99 -0.46 11.68
CA LEU A 118 -3.88 -1.53 11.20
C LEU A 118 -5.34 -1.16 11.46
N TYR A 119 -5.65 -0.77 12.70
CA TYR A 119 -6.99 -0.33 13.09
C TYR A 119 -7.44 0.87 12.24
N GLU A 120 -6.64 1.93 12.21
CA GLU A 120 -6.96 3.15 11.46
C GLU A 120 -7.25 2.84 10.00
N ASN A 121 -6.40 2.05 9.37
CA ASN A 121 -6.56 1.70 7.95
C ASN A 121 -7.82 0.89 7.70
N PHE A 122 -8.12 -0.09 8.56
CA PHE A 122 -9.31 -0.91 8.48
C PHE A 122 -10.58 -0.05 8.59
N PHE A 123 -10.70 0.76 9.63
CA PHE A 123 -11.89 1.59 9.86
C PHE A 123 -12.06 2.68 8.80
N ILE A 124 -10.97 3.33 8.33
CA ILE A 124 -11.04 4.26 7.20
C ILE A 124 -11.62 3.57 5.96
N ARG A 125 -11.22 2.34 5.68
CA ARG A 125 -11.70 1.59 4.52
C ARG A 125 -13.12 1.11 4.70
N LEU A 126 -13.48 0.67 5.90
CA LEU A 126 -14.85 0.29 6.26
C LEU A 126 -15.82 1.45 6.04
N LEU A 127 -15.49 2.64 6.56
CA LEU A 127 -16.28 3.86 6.38
C LEU A 127 -16.40 4.32 4.91
N ARG A 128 -15.47 3.88 4.05
CA ARG A 128 -15.53 4.13 2.60
C ARG A 128 -16.29 3.07 1.82
N GLY A 129 -16.89 2.10 2.50
CA GLY A 129 -17.58 0.98 1.83
C GLY A 129 -16.63 0.04 1.07
N SER A 130 -15.39 -0.14 1.55
CA SER A 130 -14.45 -1.05 0.89
C SER A 130 -14.88 -2.49 1.07
N GLY A 131 -14.84 -3.28 0.01
CA GLY A 131 -15.03 -4.73 0.05
C GLY A 131 -13.83 -5.48 0.65
N LEU A 132 -13.91 -6.80 0.67
CA LEU A 132 -12.96 -7.73 1.30
C LEU A 132 -11.49 -7.44 0.93
N LYS A 133 -11.18 -7.27 -0.35
CA LYS A 133 -9.83 -6.94 -0.85
C LYS A 133 -9.29 -5.63 -0.24
N GLY A 134 -10.16 -4.65 -0.09
CA GLY A 134 -9.82 -3.37 0.53
C GLY A 134 -9.54 -3.52 2.02
N LEU A 135 -10.41 -4.18 2.77
CA LEU A 135 -10.30 -4.35 4.22
C LEU A 135 -9.06 -5.16 4.61
N SER A 136 -8.75 -6.24 3.88
CA SER A 136 -7.59 -7.09 4.15
C SER A 136 -6.24 -6.55 3.65
N SER A 137 -6.24 -5.51 2.82
CA SER A 137 -5.04 -5.10 2.06
C SER A 137 -3.85 -4.62 2.89
N PHE A 138 -4.07 -4.13 4.12
CA PHE A 138 -3.00 -3.60 4.99
C PHE A 138 -2.44 -4.65 5.96
N HIS A 139 -3.06 -5.83 6.02
CA HIS A 139 -2.62 -6.93 6.90
C HIS A 139 -1.24 -7.47 6.51
N ASN A 140 -0.88 -7.46 5.23
CA ASN A 140 0.39 -8.01 4.77
C ASN A 140 1.57 -7.16 5.21
N ASN A 141 2.47 -7.73 6.00
CA ASN A 141 3.72 -7.10 6.42
C ASN A 141 4.57 -6.65 5.23
N LYS A 142 4.56 -7.42 4.14
CA LYS A 142 5.29 -7.13 2.90
C LYS A 142 4.32 -6.88 1.76
N SER A 143 4.46 -5.77 1.08
CA SER A 143 3.67 -5.43 -0.10
C SER A 143 4.54 -4.97 -1.26
N LYS A 144 4.25 -5.45 -2.47
CA LYS A 144 4.87 -4.96 -3.70
C LYS A 144 4.13 -3.68 -4.12
N ILE A 145 4.83 -2.55 -4.20
CA ILE A 145 4.18 -1.26 -4.44
C ILE A 145 4.21 -0.87 -5.91
N ASN A 146 5.23 -1.28 -6.64
CA ASN A 146 5.33 -0.98 -8.06
C ASN A 146 5.59 -2.27 -8.82
N LYS A 147 4.63 -2.70 -9.63
CA LYS A 147 4.74 -3.93 -10.45
C LYS A 147 5.94 -3.86 -11.41
N ASN A 148 6.24 -2.67 -11.94
CA ASN A 148 7.28 -2.47 -12.95
C ASN A 148 8.69 -2.34 -12.35
N LYS A 149 8.83 -1.97 -11.06
CA LYS A 149 10.15 -1.69 -10.45
C LYS A 149 10.58 -2.71 -9.39
N ASN A 150 9.84 -3.81 -9.17
CA ASN A 150 10.16 -4.85 -8.18
C ASN A 150 10.55 -4.31 -6.79
N VAL A 151 9.92 -3.23 -6.33
CA VAL A 151 10.16 -2.65 -5.00
C VAL A 151 9.12 -3.16 -4.01
N TYR A 152 9.61 -3.56 -2.84
CA TYR A 152 8.81 -4.06 -1.73
C TYR A 152 8.87 -3.11 -0.55
N VAL A 153 7.74 -2.92 0.10
CA VAL A 153 7.67 -2.26 1.41
C VAL A 153 7.41 -3.33 2.47
N LEU A 154 8.21 -3.28 3.52
CA LEU A 154 8.05 -4.12 4.71
C LEU A 154 7.67 -3.25 5.90
N ARG A 155 6.76 -3.76 6.74
CA ARG A 155 6.24 -3.12 7.95
C ARG A 155 6.53 -4.01 9.15
N PRO A 156 7.77 -3.99 9.67
CA PRO A 156 8.18 -4.94 10.70
C PRO A 156 7.53 -4.69 12.06
N LEU A 157 6.94 -3.51 12.28
CA LEU A 157 6.40 -3.08 13.57
C LEU A 157 4.88 -3.26 13.71
N LEU A 158 4.21 -3.91 12.74
CA LEU A 158 2.73 -4.02 12.74
C LEU A 158 2.14 -4.69 13.99
N ASN A 159 2.92 -5.51 14.69
CA ASN A 159 2.50 -6.20 15.92
C ASN A 159 3.05 -5.55 17.19
N ILE A 160 3.73 -4.39 17.05
CA ILE A 160 4.35 -3.70 18.18
C ILE A 160 3.43 -2.57 18.65
N SER A 161 3.31 -2.42 19.98
CA SER A 161 2.50 -1.36 20.56
C SER A 161 3.19 0.00 20.44
N ARG A 162 2.39 1.07 20.39
CA ARG A 162 2.94 2.42 20.39
C ARG A 162 3.71 2.74 21.69
N LYS A 163 3.31 2.14 22.82
CA LYS A 163 3.99 2.32 24.10
C LYS A 163 5.44 1.82 24.04
N ASP A 164 5.66 0.65 23.44
CA ASP A 164 7.01 0.09 23.28
C ASP A 164 7.89 0.97 22.38
N LEU A 165 7.31 1.53 21.30
CA LEU A 165 8.03 2.41 20.40
C LEU A 165 8.39 3.76 21.06
N ILE A 166 7.49 4.31 21.87
CA ILE A 166 7.76 5.50 22.69
C ILE A 166 8.91 5.19 23.65
N TYR A 167 8.85 4.06 24.39
CA TYR A 167 9.89 3.65 25.30
C TYR A 167 11.27 3.59 24.64
N ILE A 168 11.38 2.92 23.49
CA ILE A 168 12.63 2.84 22.71
C ILE A 168 13.12 4.25 22.34
N THR A 169 12.25 5.07 21.78
CA THR A 169 12.65 6.39 21.26
C THR A 169 13.07 7.33 22.38
N THR A 170 12.32 7.37 23.50
CA THR A 170 12.61 8.23 24.65
C THR A 170 13.94 7.85 25.29
N ASN A 171 14.17 6.55 25.54
CA ASN A 171 15.40 6.09 26.18
C ASN A 171 16.63 6.18 25.29
N THR A 172 16.46 6.10 23.96
CA THR A 172 17.59 6.15 23.03
C THR A 172 17.90 7.56 22.59
N PHE A 173 16.92 8.23 21.96
CA PHE A 173 17.21 9.49 21.26
C PHE A 173 16.94 10.73 22.12
N LYS A 174 16.03 10.65 23.10
CA LYS A 174 15.51 11.82 23.86
C LYS A 174 15.06 12.97 22.93
N PHE A 175 14.54 12.61 21.77
CA PHE A 175 14.20 13.51 20.68
C PHE A 175 13.14 12.87 19.78
N ASN A 176 12.16 13.65 19.34
CA ASN A 176 11.26 13.32 18.25
C ASN A 176 10.71 14.61 17.61
N ILE A 177 10.24 14.50 16.39
CA ILE A 177 9.47 15.53 15.70
C ILE A 177 7.99 15.24 15.93
N GLU A 178 7.29 16.17 16.52
CA GLU A 178 5.84 16.12 16.66
C GLU A 178 5.18 16.74 15.43
N ASP A 179 4.21 16.03 14.85
CA ASP A 179 3.43 16.55 13.75
C ASP A 179 2.20 17.26 14.33
N PRO A 180 2.08 18.59 14.19
CA PRO A 180 0.94 19.35 14.74
C PRO A 180 -0.43 18.86 14.24
N THR A 181 -0.44 18.19 13.10
CA THR A 181 -1.70 17.63 12.56
C THR A 181 -2.22 16.43 13.34
N ASN A 182 -1.43 15.88 14.26
CA ASN A 182 -1.85 14.75 15.09
C ASN A 182 -2.87 15.13 16.18
N GLU A 183 -3.02 16.40 16.50
CA GLU A 183 -3.93 16.90 17.53
C GLU A 183 -5.24 17.50 16.98
N ASN A 184 -5.34 17.66 15.67
CA ASN A 184 -6.49 18.32 15.06
C ASN A 184 -7.64 17.33 14.79
N ASP A 185 -8.72 17.43 15.57
CA ASP A 185 -9.94 16.59 15.50
C ASP A 185 -10.66 16.61 14.13
N TYR A 186 -10.33 17.53 13.24
CA TYR A 186 -10.81 17.55 11.85
C TYR A 186 -10.34 16.33 11.05
N TYR A 187 -9.24 15.71 11.45
CA TYR A 187 -8.72 14.58 10.71
C TYR A 187 -9.43 13.26 11.09
N LEU A 188 -9.99 12.59 10.12
CA LEU A 188 -10.69 11.31 10.25
C LEU A 188 -9.94 10.28 11.10
N ARG A 189 -8.60 10.29 11.05
CA ARG A 189 -7.76 9.37 11.84
C ARG A 189 -7.90 9.58 13.34
N ILE A 190 -8.01 10.82 13.79
CA ILE A 190 -8.17 11.12 15.22
C ILE A 190 -9.53 10.66 15.73
N LYS A 191 -10.59 10.92 14.93
CA LYS A 191 -11.93 10.41 15.23
C LYS A 191 -11.96 8.88 15.33
N ILE A 192 -11.22 8.21 14.43
CA ILE A 192 -11.09 6.74 14.45
C ILE A 192 -10.33 6.27 15.70
N ARG A 193 -9.27 6.94 16.13
CA ARG A 193 -8.56 6.59 17.38
C ARG A 193 -9.49 6.68 18.59
N LYS A 194 -10.30 7.73 18.69
CA LYS A 194 -11.33 7.87 19.74
C LYS A 194 -12.34 6.72 19.67
N LEU A 195 -12.82 6.38 18.47
CA LEU A 195 -13.71 5.23 18.26
C LEU A 195 -13.07 3.90 18.70
N ILE A 196 -11.82 3.66 18.34
CA ILE A 196 -11.10 2.44 18.74
C ILE A 196 -10.98 2.33 20.25
N ASN A 197 -10.68 3.43 20.95
CA ASN A 197 -10.63 3.45 22.41
C ASN A 197 -12.00 3.07 23.03
N ASN A 198 -13.09 3.59 22.48
CA ASN A 198 -14.44 3.21 22.92
C ASN A 198 -14.72 1.73 22.65
N LEU A 199 -14.37 1.21 21.48
CA LEU A 199 -14.55 -0.21 21.14
C LEU A 199 -13.74 -1.14 22.05
N ASN A 200 -12.58 -0.70 22.54
CA ASN A 200 -11.81 -1.46 23.52
C ASN A 200 -12.59 -1.65 24.83
N ASN A 201 -13.39 -0.66 25.25
CA ASN A 201 -14.26 -0.77 26.42
C ASN A 201 -15.39 -1.80 26.24
N TYR A 202 -15.77 -2.08 24.97
CA TYR A 202 -16.72 -3.14 24.61
C TYR A 202 -16.06 -4.49 24.30
N GLY A 203 -14.78 -4.66 24.68
CA GLY A 203 -14.06 -5.93 24.57
C GLY A 203 -13.36 -6.18 23.24
N LEU A 204 -13.18 -5.15 22.38
CA LEU A 204 -12.32 -5.26 21.21
C LEU A 204 -10.87 -5.30 21.68
N SER A 205 -10.24 -6.48 21.65
CA SER A 205 -8.79 -6.58 21.82
C SER A 205 -8.08 -6.61 20.47
N PHE A 206 -6.79 -6.32 20.48
CA PHE A 206 -5.98 -6.40 19.26
C PHE A 206 -5.94 -7.83 18.70
N GLU A 207 -5.88 -8.82 19.55
CA GLU A 207 -5.82 -10.23 19.17
C GLU A 207 -7.09 -10.63 18.41
N LYS A 208 -8.28 -10.26 18.92
CA LYS A 208 -9.57 -10.48 18.25
C LYS A 208 -9.62 -9.78 16.90
N PHE A 209 -9.21 -8.51 16.86
CA PHE A 209 -9.17 -7.73 15.64
C PHE A 209 -8.19 -8.32 14.61
N TYR A 210 -6.99 -8.69 15.06
CA TYR A 210 -5.96 -9.28 14.20
C TYR A 210 -6.42 -10.62 13.62
N THR A 211 -7.02 -11.48 14.46
CA THR A 211 -7.62 -12.75 14.01
C THR A 211 -8.69 -12.51 12.94
N THR A 212 -9.54 -11.51 13.13
CA THR A 212 -10.53 -11.14 12.10
C THR A 212 -9.87 -10.73 10.80
N LEU A 213 -8.82 -9.89 10.86
CA LEU A 213 -8.06 -9.50 9.67
C LEU A 213 -7.40 -10.70 8.97
N GLU A 214 -6.84 -11.64 9.74
CA GLU A 214 -6.27 -12.88 9.18
C GLU A 214 -7.32 -13.70 8.46
N ASN A 215 -8.50 -13.89 9.03
CA ASN A 215 -9.59 -14.63 8.41
C ASN A 215 -10.07 -13.96 7.12
N LEU A 216 -10.25 -12.64 7.13
CA LEU A 216 -10.57 -11.86 5.94
C LEU A 216 -9.48 -12.01 4.86
N ASN A 217 -8.21 -12.01 5.27
CA ASN A 217 -7.09 -12.18 4.32
C ASN A 217 -7.06 -13.59 3.72
N LYS A 218 -7.30 -14.65 4.53
CA LYS A 218 -7.41 -16.04 4.05
C LYS A 218 -8.54 -16.18 3.04
N SER A 219 -9.72 -15.63 3.34
CA SER A 219 -10.87 -15.62 2.42
C SER A 219 -10.54 -14.87 1.13
N ASN A 220 -9.85 -13.72 1.23
CA ASN A 220 -9.42 -12.99 0.05
C ASN A 220 -8.42 -13.77 -0.81
N GLN A 221 -7.51 -14.52 -0.20
CA GLN A 221 -6.56 -15.36 -0.93
C GLN A 221 -7.27 -16.47 -1.71
N ALA A 222 -8.30 -17.11 -1.12
CA ALA A 222 -9.12 -18.11 -1.82
C ALA A 222 -9.82 -17.49 -3.04
N ILE A 223 -10.41 -16.29 -2.89
CA ILE A 223 -11.04 -15.60 -4.01
C ILE A 223 -10.01 -15.24 -5.09
N GLU A 224 -8.84 -14.71 -4.73
CA GLU A 224 -7.78 -14.39 -5.71
C GLU A 224 -7.30 -15.64 -6.45
N PHE A 225 -7.23 -16.80 -5.81
CA PHE A 225 -6.94 -18.06 -6.49
C PHE A 225 -7.96 -18.37 -7.59
N TYR A 226 -9.25 -18.27 -7.29
CA TYR A 226 -10.29 -18.51 -8.30
C TYR A 226 -10.34 -17.43 -9.38
N VAL A 227 -10.00 -16.19 -9.08
CA VAL A 227 -9.83 -15.11 -10.07
C VAL A 227 -8.71 -15.46 -11.06
N GLU A 228 -7.55 -15.90 -10.56
CA GLU A 228 -6.44 -16.33 -11.41
C GLU A 228 -6.85 -17.53 -12.27
N LYS A 229 -7.50 -18.52 -11.67
CA LYS A 229 -7.98 -19.71 -12.36
C LYS A 229 -8.98 -19.34 -13.46
N ASN A 230 -9.96 -18.47 -13.17
CA ASN A 230 -10.92 -18.01 -14.18
C ASN A 230 -10.24 -17.32 -15.37
N ILE A 231 -9.25 -16.46 -15.10
CA ILE A 231 -8.47 -15.80 -16.17
C ILE A 231 -7.67 -16.83 -16.96
N GLN A 232 -7.02 -17.78 -16.29
CA GLN A 232 -6.17 -18.80 -16.93
C GLN A 232 -6.99 -19.73 -17.82
N ASP A 233 -8.12 -20.25 -17.32
CA ASP A 233 -8.93 -21.28 -17.99
C ASP A 233 -9.84 -20.68 -19.08
N ASN A 234 -10.33 -19.45 -18.87
CA ASN A 234 -11.39 -18.84 -19.65
C ASN A 234 -10.95 -17.62 -20.45
N SER A 235 -9.65 -17.32 -20.51
CA SER A 235 -9.15 -16.23 -21.35
C SER A 235 -7.85 -16.57 -22.08
N LYS A 236 -7.64 -15.95 -23.23
CA LYS A 236 -6.44 -16.12 -24.06
C LYS A 236 -5.86 -14.75 -24.43
N ILE A 237 -4.60 -14.54 -24.08
CA ILE A 237 -3.87 -13.32 -24.43
C ILE A 237 -3.44 -13.42 -25.90
N ILE A 238 -3.67 -12.36 -26.66
CA ILE A 238 -3.31 -12.23 -28.08
C ILE A 238 -2.60 -10.89 -28.34
N ASN A 239 -2.05 -10.72 -29.53
CA ASN A 239 -1.42 -9.47 -29.99
C ASN A 239 -0.35 -8.93 -29.02
N ASN A 240 0.64 -9.75 -28.66
CA ASN A 240 1.73 -9.33 -27.77
C ASN A 240 1.25 -8.64 -26.48
N LYS A 241 0.22 -9.21 -25.83
CA LYS A 241 -0.41 -8.71 -24.60
C LYS A 241 -1.20 -7.38 -24.78
N LYS A 242 -1.59 -7.02 -25.99
CA LYS A 242 -2.44 -5.86 -26.24
C LYS A 242 -3.93 -6.18 -26.26
N SER A 243 -4.29 -7.45 -26.36
CA SER A 243 -5.68 -7.91 -26.37
C SER A 243 -5.84 -9.24 -25.64
N VAL A 244 -7.05 -9.49 -25.15
CA VAL A 244 -7.45 -10.72 -24.48
C VAL A 244 -8.81 -11.14 -25.04
N ILE A 245 -8.94 -12.41 -25.41
CA ILE A 245 -10.23 -13.02 -25.74
C ILE A 245 -10.73 -13.75 -24.49
N ILE A 246 -11.98 -13.54 -24.11
CA ILE A 246 -12.66 -14.25 -23.02
C ILE A 246 -13.84 -15.00 -23.58
N ASN A 247 -13.99 -16.25 -23.14
CA ASN A 247 -15.08 -17.14 -23.57
C ASN A 247 -16.33 -16.99 -22.69
N LYS A 248 -17.43 -17.72 -23.03
CA LYS A 248 -18.67 -17.66 -22.26
C LYS A 248 -18.48 -18.14 -20.81
N ASN A 249 -17.74 -19.22 -20.58
CA ASN A 249 -17.54 -19.81 -19.25
C ASN A 249 -16.89 -18.86 -18.25
N PHE A 250 -16.23 -17.82 -18.74
CA PHE A 250 -15.68 -16.76 -17.92
C PHE A 250 -16.76 -16.03 -17.10
N PHE A 251 -17.96 -15.89 -17.67
CA PHE A 251 -19.10 -15.21 -17.04
C PHE A 251 -19.99 -16.17 -16.24
N ASP A 252 -19.82 -17.48 -16.39
CA ASP A 252 -20.57 -18.50 -15.67
C ASP A 252 -20.01 -18.75 -14.25
N GLN A 253 -19.06 -17.93 -13.81
CA GLN A 253 -18.47 -17.95 -12.48
C GLN A 253 -19.26 -17.08 -11.48
N PRO A 254 -19.06 -17.26 -10.16
CA PRO A 254 -19.65 -16.37 -9.16
C PRO A 254 -19.37 -14.89 -9.45
N ASN A 255 -20.34 -14.02 -9.22
CA ASN A 255 -20.28 -12.60 -9.58
C ASN A 255 -18.99 -11.87 -9.09
N GLU A 256 -18.52 -12.17 -7.89
CA GLU A 256 -17.30 -11.57 -7.35
C GLU A 256 -16.05 -12.02 -8.12
N ILE A 257 -16.02 -13.28 -8.58
CA ILE A 257 -14.92 -13.82 -9.41
C ILE A 257 -14.91 -13.11 -10.76
N VAL A 258 -16.07 -13.02 -11.44
CA VAL A 258 -16.20 -12.31 -12.72
C VAL A 258 -15.78 -10.84 -12.56
N PHE A 259 -16.31 -10.15 -11.55
CA PHE A 259 -16.01 -8.75 -11.28
C PHE A 259 -14.51 -8.50 -11.09
N ARG A 260 -13.85 -9.33 -10.27
CA ARG A 260 -12.42 -9.16 -10.02
C ARG A 260 -11.56 -9.57 -11.22
N SER A 261 -11.96 -10.59 -11.94
CA SER A 261 -11.26 -11.02 -13.16
C SER A 261 -11.28 -9.91 -14.23
N ILE A 262 -12.46 -9.34 -14.50
CA ILE A 262 -12.58 -8.18 -15.41
C ILE A 262 -11.80 -6.98 -14.91
N SER A 263 -11.90 -6.65 -13.63
CA SER A 263 -11.15 -5.52 -13.02
C SER A 263 -9.64 -5.69 -13.19
N LYS A 264 -9.13 -6.91 -13.05
CA LYS A 264 -7.71 -7.24 -13.21
C LYS A 264 -7.28 -7.12 -14.66
N LEU A 265 -8.05 -7.68 -15.60
CA LEU A 265 -7.75 -7.58 -17.03
C LEU A 265 -7.76 -6.13 -17.53
N ILE A 266 -8.75 -5.32 -17.13
CA ILE A 266 -8.79 -3.87 -17.43
C ILE A 266 -7.54 -3.15 -16.90
N HIS A 267 -7.12 -3.46 -15.67
CA HIS A 267 -5.96 -2.80 -15.08
C HIS A 267 -4.64 -3.18 -15.77
N GLU A 268 -4.52 -4.43 -16.21
CA GLU A 268 -3.32 -4.94 -16.87
C GLU A 268 -3.21 -4.46 -18.33
N LEU A 269 -4.32 -4.44 -19.06
CA LEU A 269 -4.36 -4.02 -20.46
C LEU A 269 -4.40 -2.49 -20.61
N GLY A 270 -5.26 -1.81 -19.86
CA GLY A 270 -5.52 -0.37 -20.02
C GLY A 270 -4.39 0.55 -19.56
N ASN A 271 -3.36 -0.01 -18.91
CA ASN A 271 -2.18 0.72 -18.42
C ASN A 271 -2.51 2.00 -17.64
N LYS A 272 -3.70 2.06 -17.03
CA LYS A 272 -4.11 3.17 -16.17
C LYS A 272 -3.56 2.98 -14.75
N LYS A 273 -3.13 4.07 -14.12
CA LYS A 273 -2.58 4.06 -12.75
C LYS A 273 -3.58 3.55 -11.72
N ASN A 274 -4.85 3.90 -11.89
CA ASN A 274 -5.93 3.53 -10.96
C ASN A 274 -6.85 2.47 -11.56
N TYR A 275 -7.36 1.61 -10.70
CA TYR A 275 -8.43 0.67 -11.08
C TYR A 275 -9.70 1.41 -11.53
N ALA A 276 -10.45 0.82 -12.44
CA ALA A 276 -11.76 1.31 -12.82
C ALA A 276 -12.71 1.31 -11.62
N ARG A 277 -13.66 2.26 -11.58
CA ARG A 277 -14.66 2.33 -10.50
C ARG A 277 -15.58 1.12 -10.56
N GLY A 278 -15.84 0.49 -9.40
CA GLY A 278 -16.62 -0.75 -9.31
C GLY A 278 -17.99 -0.67 -9.99
N LYS A 279 -18.76 0.42 -9.78
CA LYS A 279 -20.06 0.64 -10.45
C LYS A 279 -19.97 0.59 -11.98
N LYS A 280 -18.86 1.10 -12.57
CA LYS A 280 -18.67 1.07 -14.04
C LYS A 280 -18.38 -0.35 -14.55
N ILE A 281 -17.62 -1.14 -13.76
CA ILE A 281 -17.35 -2.55 -14.10
C ILE A 281 -18.62 -3.38 -14.01
N LEU A 282 -19.42 -3.22 -12.93
CA LEU A 282 -20.69 -3.91 -12.77
C LEU A 282 -21.66 -3.58 -13.91
N GLY A 283 -21.79 -2.30 -14.29
CA GLY A 283 -22.60 -1.89 -15.43
C GLY A 283 -22.13 -2.48 -16.76
N LEU A 284 -20.81 -2.63 -16.95
CA LEU A 284 -20.26 -3.30 -18.14
C LEU A 284 -20.62 -4.79 -18.16
N ILE A 285 -20.44 -5.51 -17.05
CA ILE A 285 -20.77 -6.93 -16.93
C ILE A 285 -22.27 -7.17 -17.18
N SER A 286 -23.13 -6.35 -16.56
CA SER A 286 -24.58 -6.40 -16.78
C SER A 286 -24.92 -6.23 -18.26
N ASN A 287 -24.33 -5.27 -18.95
CA ASN A 287 -24.56 -5.03 -20.37
C ASN A 287 -24.08 -6.19 -21.25
N ILE A 288 -22.96 -6.83 -20.92
CA ILE A 288 -22.46 -8.01 -21.65
C ILE A 288 -23.45 -9.17 -21.53
N ASN A 289 -24.00 -9.37 -20.33
CA ASN A 289 -24.90 -10.50 -20.05
C ASN A 289 -26.34 -10.28 -20.56
N SER A 290 -26.86 -9.04 -20.56
CA SER A 290 -28.25 -8.72 -20.82
C SER A 290 -28.59 -8.44 -22.28
N THR A 291 -27.60 -8.09 -23.13
CA THR A 291 -27.86 -7.66 -24.51
C THR A 291 -27.45 -8.71 -25.53
N LYS A 292 -28.43 -9.21 -26.34
CA LYS A 292 -28.14 -10.02 -27.53
C LYS A 292 -27.19 -9.27 -28.49
N ASN A 293 -27.31 -7.95 -28.58
CA ASN A 293 -26.50 -7.06 -29.42
C ASN A 293 -25.60 -6.16 -28.57
N PHE A 294 -24.62 -6.74 -27.85
CA PHE A 294 -23.63 -5.94 -27.14
C PHE A 294 -22.82 -5.13 -28.14
N LYS A 295 -22.99 -3.79 -28.08
CA LYS A 295 -22.18 -2.86 -28.89
C LYS A 295 -20.84 -2.64 -28.21
N LYS A 296 -19.82 -2.33 -29.02
CA LYS A 296 -18.50 -1.93 -28.60
C LYS A 296 -18.54 -0.85 -27.50
N ARG A 297 -17.82 -1.05 -26.39
CA ARG A 297 -17.77 -0.11 -25.27
C ARG A 297 -16.33 0.08 -24.78
N SER A 298 -16.00 1.30 -24.36
CA SER A 298 -14.70 1.61 -23.75
C SER A 298 -14.83 1.77 -22.24
N LEU A 299 -13.82 1.27 -21.52
CA LEU A 299 -13.69 1.45 -20.07
C LEU A 299 -12.23 1.46 -19.66
N SER A 300 -11.77 2.56 -19.07
CA SER A 300 -10.42 2.71 -18.46
C SER A 300 -9.26 2.34 -19.39
N GLY A 301 -9.31 2.76 -20.66
CA GLY A 301 -8.26 2.52 -21.64
C GLY A 301 -8.32 1.13 -22.28
N CYS A 302 -9.47 0.44 -22.12
CA CYS A 302 -9.79 -0.81 -22.79
C CYS A 302 -11.06 -0.68 -23.60
N ILE A 303 -11.11 -1.35 -24.75
CA ILE A 303 -12.27 -1.50 -25.61
C ILE A 303 -12.77 -2.93 -25.48
N PHE A 304 -14.06 -3.09 -25.28
CA PHE A 304 -14.78 -4.36 -25.20
C PHE A 304 -15.64 -4.52 -26.45
N GLU A 305 -15.51 -5.65 -27.13
CA GLU A 305 -16.25 -5.97 -28.33
C GLU A 305 -16.69 -7.43 -28.30
N LYS A 306 -17.92 -7.70 -28.69
CA LYS A 306 -18.43 -9.07 -28.82
C LYS A 306 -18.12 -9.59 -30.23
N VAL A 307 -17.39 -10.69 -30.26
CA VAL A 307 -17.05 -11.39 -31.51
C VAL A 307 -17.57 -12.83 -31.37
N ASN A 308 -18.62 -13.16 -32.08
CA ASN A 308 -19.33 -14.45 -31.96
C ASN A 308 -19.82 -14.72 -30.52
N LYS A 309 -19.33 -15.79 -29.89
CA LYS A 309 -19.65 -16.17 -28.50
C LYS A 309 -18.62 -15.67 -27.48
N SER A 310 -17.65 -14.89 -27.90
CA SER A 310 -16.54 -14.39 -27.07
C SER A 310 -16.57 -12.87 -26.94
N ILE A 311 -15.95 -12.37 -25.91
CA ILE A 311 -15.67 -10.94 -25.74
C ILE A 311 -14.17 -10.71 -25.97
N VAL A 312 -13.84 -9.77 -26.82
CA VAL A 312 -12.48 -9.29 -27.04
C VAL A 312 -12.28 -8.02 -26.22
N ILE A 313 -11.26 -8.02 -25.38
CA ILE A 313 -10.79 -6.83 -24.65
C ILE A 313 -9.49 -6.40 -25.31
N SER A 314 -9.46 -5.21 -25.88
CA SER A 314 -8.27 -4.64 -26.48
C SER A 314 -7.89 -3.33 -25.80
N ARG A 315 -6.59 -3.01 -25.83
CA ARG A 315 -6.12 -1.71 -25.34
C ARG A 315 -6.59 -0.61 -26.30
N GLU A 316 -7.08 0.48 -25.75
CA GLU A 316 -7.38 1.72 -26.48
C GLU A 316 -6.06 2.39 -26.90
N ASN A 317 -5.90 2.72 -28.17
CA ASN A 317 -4.70 3.37 -28.71
C ASN A 317 -4.52 4.78 -28.17
#